data_1ac8d15dbee851c177bd01dc750b82ab
#
_entry.id   1ac8d15dbee851c177bd01dc750b82ab
#
_cell.length_a   1.000
_cell.length_b   1.000
_cell.length_c   1.000
_cell.angle_alpha   90.00
_cell.angle_beta   90.00
_cell.angle_gamma   90.00
#
_symmetry.space_group_name_H-M   'P 1'
#
loop_
_entity.id
_entity.type
_entity.pdbx_description
1 polymer ?
#
loop_
_entity_poly.entity_id
_entity_poly.type
_entity_poly.pdbx_seq_one_letter_code
_entity_poly.pdbx_strand_id
1 'polypeptide(L)'
;NISSIRIIGKDKEKLLKKFLKLLPKIIAAGGKVLNQKGEILFIFRNNKWDLPKGKAEYNENIADTAIREVKEETGVTKLVITKPLEITYHIFKKNNTFRLKVTYWFEMKSMADNQLIPQVEEGITKAEWINNSEIDKIKKKCYANIRLLI
;
A
#
# COMPACT_ATOMS: atom_id res chain seq x y z
N ASN A 1 22.10 -15.57 1.98
CA ASN A 1 20.88 -14.71 1.91
C ASN A 1 21.06 -13.50 2.78
N ILE A 2 21.01 -12.29 2.20
CA ILE A 2 21.04 -11.02 2.96
C ILE A 2 19.62 -10.78 3.47
N SER A 3 19.44 -10.77 4.79
CA SER A 3 18.14 -10.56 5.43
C SER A 3 17.85 -9.09 5.72
N SER A 4 18.88 -8.25 5.79
CA SER A 4 18.75 -6.80 6.01
C SER A 4 20.00 -6.05 5.52
N ILE A 5 19.80 -4.80 5.13
CA ILE A 5 20.88 -3.86 4.80
C ILE A 5 20.70 -2.61 5.67
N ARG A 6 21.76 -2.19 6.33
CA ARG A 6 21.80 -0.94 7.10
C ARG A 6 22.68 0.05 6.36
N ILE A 7 22.11 1.20 5.99
CA ILE A 7 22.84 2.31 5.37
C ILE A 7 23.09 3.35 6.46
N ILE A 8 24.35 3.72 6.68
CA ILE A 8 24.76 4.61 7.77
C ILE A 8 25.28 5.93 7.20
N GLY A 9 24.90 7.04 7.81
CA GLY A 9 25.38 8.38 7.47
C GLY A 9 25.03 9.41 8.53
N LYS A 10 25.69 10.55 8.50
CA LYS A 10 25.49 11.64 9.49
C LYS A 10 24.14 12.37 9.31
N ASP A 11 23.59 12.37 8.10
CA ASP A 11 22.36 13.09 7.74
C ASP A 11 21.40 12.10 7.06
N LYS A 12 20.35 11.74 7.77
CA LYS A 12 19.34 10.77 7.35
C LYS A 12 18.63 11.22 6.06
N GLU A 13 18.31 12.50 5.94
CA GLU A 13 17.55 13.01 4.78
C GLU A 13 18.41 13.00 3.51
N LYS A 14 19.66 13.45 3.61
CA LYS A 14 20.60 13.40 2.49
C LYS A 14 20.88 11.96 2.07
N LEU A 15 20.99 11.05 3.04
CA LEU A 15 21.20 9.64 2.78
C LEU A 15 20.02 9.03 2.05
N LEU A 16 18.80 9.29 2.50
CA LEU A 16 17.57 8.87 1.84
C LEU A 16 17.48 9.44 0.41
N LYS A 17 17.72 10.75 0.23
CA LYS A 17 17.72 11.38 -1.10
C LYS A 17 18.73 10.73 -2.06
N LYS A 18 19.93 10.39 -1.59
CA LYS A 18 20.93 9.66 -2.39
C LYS A 18 20.42 8.25 -2.74
N PHE A 19 19.94 7.51 -1.74
CA PHE A 19 19.40 6.17 -1.94
C PHE A 19 18.25 6.15 -2.97
N LEU A 20 17.32 7.09 -2.86
CA LEU A 20 16.18 7.20 -3.79
C LEU A 20 16.59 7.50 -5.24
N LYS A 21 17.84 7.89 -5.51
CA LYS A 21 18.35 8.12 -6.87
C LYS A 21 19.03 6.90 -7.49
N LEU A 22 19.32 5.86 -6.71
CA LEU A 22 20.08 4.70 -7.19
C LEU A 22 19.29 3.77 -8.11
N LEU A 23 17.97 3.75 -7.99
CA LEU A 23 17.11 2.82 -8.73
C LEU A 23 16.02 3.56 -9.49
N PRO A 24 15.61 3.04 -10.67
CA PRO A 24 14.42 3.52 -11.35
C PRO A 24 13.20 3.43 -10.43
N LYS A 25 12.46 4.53 -10.32
CA LYS A 25 11.32 4.62 -9.42
C LYS A 25 10.02 4.24 -10.10
N ILE A 26 9.15 3.62 -9.33
CA ILE A 26 7.72 3.50 -9.63
C ILE A 26 6.98 4.21 -8.51
N ILE A 27 6.22 5.23 -8.87
CA ILE A 27 5.35 5.94 -7.94
C ILE A 27 4.04 5.18 -7.85
N ALA A 28 3.57 4.97 -6.64
CA ALA A 28 2.32 4.30 -6.33
C ALA A 28 1.60 5.05 -5.21
N ALA A 29 0.30 4.87 -5.12
CA ALA A 29 -0.48 5.35 -4.00
C ALA A 29 -1.56 4.34 -3.60
N GLY A 30 -2.03 4.42 -2.37
CA GLY A 30 -3.06 3.53 -1.85
C GLY A 30 -3.61 3.99 -0.51
N GLY A 31 -4.47 3.17 0.05
CA GLY A 31 -5.23 3.55 1.24
C GLY A 31 -5.27 2.50 2.35
N LYS A 32 -5.18 2.98 3.59
CA LYS A 32 -5.70 2.31 4.77
C LYS A 32 -7.14 2.77 4.95
N VAL A 33 -8.09 1.97 4.49
CA VAL A 33 -9.51 2.34 4.51
C VAL A 33 -10.17 1.78 5.75
N LEU A 34 -10.92 2.62 6.45
CA LEU A 34 -11.76 2.22 7.59
C LEU A 34 -13.24 2.32 7.18
N ASN A 35 -14.04 1.33 7.53
CA ASN A 35 -15.48 1.41 7.44
C ASN A 35 -16.11 2.06 8.69
N GLN A 36 -17.43 2.13 8.75
CA GLN A 36 -18.17 2.73 9.88
C GLN A 36 -17.99 1.96 11.20
N LYS A 37 -17.60 0.67 11.13
CA LYS A 37 -17.32 -0.18 12.30
C LYS A 37 -15.86 -0.07 12.78
N GLY A 38 -15.02 0.72 12.07
CA GLY A 38 -13.59 0.84 12.34
C GLY A 38 -12.76 -0.35 11.87
N GLU A 39 -13.34 -1.23 11.05
CA GLU A 39 -12.62 -2.35 10.43
C GLU A 39 -11.75 -1.83 9.28
N ILE A 40 -10.59 -2.44 9.08
CA ILE A 40 -9.64 -2.05 8.04
C ILE A 40 -9.81 -2.94 6.81
N LEU A 41 -9.82 -2.33 5.62
CA LEU A 41 -9.86 -3.02 4.34
C LEU A 41 -8.50 -3.59 3.99
N PHE A 42 -8.46 -4.90 3.75
CA PHE A 42 -7.29 -5.61 3.24
C PHE A 42 -7.60 -6.32 1.94
N ILE A 43 -6.56 -6.50 1.15
CA ILE A 43 -6.55 -7.40 -0.01
C ILE A 43 -5.62 -8.57 0.25
N PHE A 44 -5.90 -9.73 -0.35
CA PHE A 44 -5.04 -10.91 -0.28
C PHE A 44 -4.49 -11.24 -1.67
N ARG A 45 -3.17 -11.15 -1.81
CA ARG A 45 -2.43 -11.36 -3.06
C ARG A 45 -1.08 -12.03 -2.78
N ASN A 46 -0.66 -12.98 -3.61
CA ASN A 46 0.63 -13.68 -3.47
C ASN A 46 0.82 -14.31 -2.07
N ASN A 47 -0.23 -14.93 -1.53
CA ASN A 47 -0.25 -15.53 -0.20
C ASN A 47 0.06 -14.55 0.96
N LYS A 48 -0.17 -13.26 0.76
CA LYS A 48 0.02 -12.22 1.77
C LYS A 48 -1.13 -11.24 1.80
N TRP A 49 -1.40 -10.74 2.99
CA TRP A 49 -2.26 -9.59 3.19
C TRP A 49 -1.52 -8.30 2.88
N ASP A 50 -2.20 -7.39 2.20
CA ASP A 50 -1.68 -6.10 1.79
C ASP A 50 -2.79 -5.04 1.91
N LEU A 51 -2.44 -3.77 1.87
CA LEU A 51 -3.40 -2.70 1.69
C LEU A 51 -3.56 -2.40 0.19
N PRO A 52 -4.76 -2.02 -0.27
CA PRO A 52 -5.00 -1.72 -1.68
C PRO A 52 -4.19 -0.50 -2.15
N LYS A 53 -3.50 -0.66 -3.30
CA LYS A 53 -2.60 0.35 -3.88
C LYS A 53 -2.13 -0.04 -5.26
N GLY A 54 -1.91 0.94 -6.09
CA GLY A 54 -1.31 0.67 -7.39
C GLY A 54 -0.49 1.84 -7.93
N LYS A 55 -0.14 1.76 -9.20
CA LYS A 55 0.78 2.69 -9.85
C LYS A 55 0.06 3.98 -10.25
N ALA A 56 0.68 5.14 -9.95
CA ALA A 56 0.20 6.41 -10.50
C ALA A 56 0.30 6.43 -12.02
N GLU A 57 -0.73 6.92 -12.67
CA GLU A 57 -0.74 7.18 -14.10
C GLU A 57 0.01 8.49 -14.44
N TYR A 58 0.25 8.71 -15.72
CA TYR A 58 0.95 9.91 -16.16
C TYR A 58 0.11 11.16 -15.85
N ASN A 59 0.72 12.14 -15.17
CA ASN A 59 0.08 13.38 -14.69
C ASN A 59 -1.10 13.19 -13.71
N GLU A 60 -1.28 12.00 -13.15
CA GLU A 60 -2.30 11.77 -12.13
C GLU A 60 -1.87 12.34 -10.77
N ASN A 61 -2.80 12.98 -10.06
CA ASN A 61 -2.59 13.41 -8.68
C ASN A 61 -2.48 12.19 -7.75
N ILE A 62 -1.56 12.23 -6.79
CA ILE A 62 -1.28 11.10 -5.90
C ILE A 62 -2.49 10.71 -5.03
N ALA A 63 -3.29 11.69 -4.59
CA ALA A 63 -4.50 11.42 -3.82
C ALA A 63 -5.58 10.75 -4.70
N ASP A 64 -5.71 11.21 -5.95
CA ASP A 64 -6.65 10.62 -6.91
C ASP A 64 -6.23 9.21 -7.30
N THR A 65 -4.92 8.97 -7.52
CA THR A 65 -4.36 7.62 -7.69
C THR A 65 -4.77 6.70 -6.54
N ALA A 66 -4.61 7.16 -5.29
CA ALA A 66 -4.94 6.34 -4.13
C ALA A 66 -6.43 5.97 -4.07
N ILE A 67 -7.33 6.92 -4.39
CA ILE A 67 -8.77 6.67 -4.43
C ILE A 67 -9.13 5.71 -5.57
N ARG A 68 -8.57 5.92 -6.78
CA ARG A 68 -8.81 5.08 -7.95
C ARG A 68 -8.38 3.64 -7.68
N GLU A 69 -7.16 3.45 -7.25
CA GLU A 69 -6.59 2.12 -7.01
C GLU A 69 -7.35 1.35 -5.92
N VAL A 70 -7.74 2.02 -4.82
CA VAL A 70 -8.58 1.38 -3.79
C VAL A 70 -9.90 0.93 -4.37
N LYS A 71 -10.56 1.74 -5.21
CA LYS A 71 -11.81 1.37 -5.87
C LYS A 71 -11.64 0.21 -6.85
N GLU A 72 -10.61 0.25 -7.69
CA GLU A 72 -10.33 -0.78 -8.70
C GLU A 72 -10.01 -2.13 -8.06
N GLU A 73 -9.11 -2.15 -7.06
CA GLU A 73 -8.67 -3.38 -6.41
C GLU A 73 -9.73 -4.02 -5.51
N THR A 74 -10.74 -3.27 -5.02
CA THR A 74 -11.66 -3.77 -3.98
C THR A 74 -13.14 -3.54 -4.26
N GLY A 75 -13.50 -2.74 -5.25
CA GLY A 75 -14.89 -2.36 -5.52
C GLY A 75 -15.51 -1.38 -4.49
N VAL A 76 -14.77 -1.00 -3.44
CA VAL A 76 -15.30 -0.09 -2.41
C VAL A 76 -15.57 1.31 -2.98
N THR A 77 -16.64 1.94 -2.52
CA THR A 77 -17.08 3.28 -2.98
C THR A 77 -17.16 4.27 -1.83
N LYS A 78 -17.55 5.54 -2.12
CA LYS A 78 -17.73 6.61 -1.13
C LYS A 78 -16.52 6.80 -0.22
N LEU A 79 -15.33 6.87 -0.83
CA LEU A 79 -14.06 7.06 -0.14
C LEU A 79 -13.80 8.55 0.12
N VAL A 80 -13.36 8.85 1.35
CA VAL A 80 -12.90 10.18 1.74
C VAL A 80 -11.53 10.04 2.39
N ILE A 81 -10.53 10.75 1.86
CA ILE A 81 -9.20 10.84 2.49
C ILE A 81 -9.30 11.68 3.76
N THR A 82 -8.77 11.16 4.85
CA THR A 82 -8.74 11.87 6.16
C THR A 82 -7.38 12.49 6.45
N LYS A 83 -6.30 11.78 6.13
CA LYS A 83 -4.93 12.28 6.33
C LYS A 83 -3.91 11.47 5.51
N PRO A 84 -2.73 12.04 5.21
CA PRO A 84 -1.60 11.26 4.70
C PRO A 84 -1.02 10.35 5.79
N LEU A 85 -0.42 9.24 5.38
CA LEU A 85 0.33 8.31 6.21
C LEU A 85 1.79 8.25 5.76
N GLU A 86 2.60 7.44 6.47
CA GLU A 86 4.02 7.23 6.16
C GLU A 86 4.24 6.66 4.75
N ILE A 87 5.21 7.24 4.04
CA ILE A 87 5.63 6.74 2.73
C ILE A 87 6.44 5.45 2.93
N THR A 88 6.12 4.42 2.15
CA THR A 88 6.86 3.17 2.18
C THR A 88 7.67 2.94 0.92
N TYR A 89 8.74 2.17 1.08
CA TYR A 89 9.72 1.88 0.04
C TYR A 89 9.85 0.37 -0.14
N HIS A 90 9.78 -0.11 -1.38
CA HIS A 90 9.90 -1.52 -1.69
C HIS A 90 10.81 -1.72 -2.91
N ILE A 91 11.91 -2.44 -2.73
CA ILE A 91 12.78 -2.84 -3.85
C ILE A 91 12.29 -4.19 -4.38
N PHE A 92 12.09 -4.28 -5.68
CA PHE A 92 11.72 -5.52 -6.35
C PHE A 92 12.43 -5.66 -7.69
N LYS A 93 12.51 -6.87 -8.21
CA LYS A 93 13.13 -7.17 -9.50
C LYS A 93 12.04 -7.35 -10.56
N LYS A 94 12.17 -6.62 -11.68
CA LYS A 94 11.32 -6.76 -12.85
C LYS A 94 12.20 -6.74 -14.10
N ASN A 95 12.02 -7.72 -14.99
CA ASN A 95 12.81 -7.86 -16.22
C ASN A 95 14.32 -7.75 -15.96
N ASN A 96 14.80 -8.50 -14.98
CA ASN A 96 16.19 -8.55 -14.52
C ASN A 96 16.77 -7.23 -13.97
N THR A 97 15.95 -6.19 -13.82
CA THR A 97 16.33 -4.87 -13.28
C THR A 97 15.68 -4.62 -11.92
N PHE A 98 16.47 -4.15 -10.94
CA PHE A 98 15.93 -3.70 -9.66
C PHE A 98 15.25 -2.35 -9.81
N ARG A 99 14.10 -2.21 -9.19
CA ARG A 99 13.30 -0.98 -9.16
C ARG A 99 12.89 -0.66 -7.74
N LEU A 100 12.68 0.62 -7.49
CA LEU A 100 12.20 1.13 -6.21
C LEU A 100 10.74 1.58 -6.36
N LYS A 101 9.81 0.89 -5.71
CA LYS A 101 8.43 1.36 -5.57
C LYS A 101 8.38 2.30 -4.36
N VAL A 102 7.97 3.53 -4.59
CA VAL A 102 7.67 4.55 -3.58
C VAL A 102 6.16 4.64 -3.48
N THR A 103 5.59 4.24 -2.36
CA THR A 103 4.14 4.23 -2.17
C THR A 103 3.71 5.29 -1.18
N TYR A 104 2.86 6.19 -1.65
CA TYR A 104 2.19 7.20 -0.84
C TYR A 104 0.90 6.61 -0.28
N TRP A 105 0.71 6.70 1.01
CA TRP A 105 -0.42 6.13 1.70
C TRP A 105 -1.32 7.19 2.31
N PHE A 106 -2.60 6.91 2.30
CA PHE A 106 -3.60 7.76 2.92
C PHE A 106 -4.50 6.93 3.84
N GLU A 107 -4.84 7.49 4.99
CA GLU A 107 -5.98 7.00 5.76
C GLU A 107 -7.25 7.50 5.07
N MET A 108 -8.20 6.59 4.90
CA MET A 108 -9.47 6.88 4.23
C MET A 108 -10.62 6.34 5.08
N LYS A 109 -11.79 6.94 4.90
CA LYS A 109 -13.06 6.40 5.41
C LYS A 109 -13.95 6.02 4.23
N SER A 110 -14.63 4.88 4.35
CA SER A 110 -15.71 4.49 3.45
C SER A 110 -17.03 4.55 4.21
N MET A 111 -18.01 5.22 3.60
CA MET A 111 -19.40 5.24 4.06
C MET A 111 -20.26 4.28 3.24
N ALA A 112 -19.66 3.46 2.40
CA ALA A 112 -20.36 2.48 1.58
C ALA A 112 -20.60 1.18 2.36
N ASP A 113 -21.75 0.58 2.12
CA ASP A 113 -22.11 -0.76 2.58
C ASP A 113 -22.30 -1.68 1.36
N ASN A 114 -21.42 -1.53 0.37
CA ASN A 114 -21.46 -2.34 -0.85
C ASN A 114 -20.58 -3.59 -0.71
N GLN A 115 -20.94 -4.62 -1.44
CA GLN A 115 -20.12 -5.82 -1.54
C GLN A 115 -18.74 -5.48 -2.10
N LEU A 116 -17.69 -6.03 -1.49
CA LEU A 116 -16.33 -5.93 -2.00
C LEU A 116 -16.14 -6.86 -3.19
N ILE A 117 -15.45 -6.36 -4.21
CA ILE A 117 -15.17 -7.09 -5.45
C ILE A 117 -13.67 -7.05 -5.69
N PRO A 118 -12.92 -8.13 -5.38
CA PRO A 118 -11.49 -8.17 -5.62
C PRO A 118 -11.18 -8.15 -7.11
N GLN A 119 -10.17 -7.37 -7.52
CA GLN A 119 -9.71 -7.30 -8.90
C GLN A 119 -8.84 -8.51 -9.23
N VAL A 120 -9.45 -9.55 -9.76
CA VAL A 120 -8.80 -10.86 -10.00
C VAL A 120 -7.68 -10.76 -11.03
N GLU A 121 -7.78 -9.87 -12.01
CA GLU A 121 -6.78 -9.61 -13.05
C GLU A 121 -5.43 -9.15 -12.47
N GLU A 122 -5.46 -8.48 -11.31
CA GLU A 122 -4.26 -8.08 -10.55
C GLU A 122 -3.76 -9.18 -9.59
N GLY A 123 -4.38 -10.38 -9.64
CA GLY A 123 -4.04 -11.51 -8.78
C GLY A 123 -4.55 -11.35 -7.33
N ILE A 124 -5.51 -10.45 -7.11
CA ILE A 124 -6.16 -10.27 -5.82
C ILE A 124 -7.25 -11.31 -5.69
N THR A 125 -7.10 -12.20 -4.73
CA THR A 125 -8.04 -13.32 -4.53
C THR A 125 -9.10 -13.03 -3.47
N LYS A 126 -8.86 -12.01 -2.61
CA LYS A 126 -9.81 -11.57 -1.58
C LYS A 126 -9.68 -10.07 -1.32
N ALA A 127 -10.81 -9.44 -1.01
CA ALA A 127 -10.91 -8.13 -0.39
C ALA A 127 -11.83 -8.27 0.83
N GLU A 128 -11.34 -7.95 2.01
CA GLU A 128 -12.06 -8.22 3.26
C GLU A 128 -11.91 -7.06 4.25
N TRP A 129 -12.99 -6.75 4.97
CA TRP A 129 -12.95 -5.90 6.14
C TRP A 129 -12.48 -6.72 7.35
N ILE A 130 -11.39 -6.30 7.97
CA ILE A 130 -10.75 -7.01 9.08
C ILE A 130 -10.93 -6.23 10.37
N ASN A 131 -11.49 -6.90 11.37
CA ASN A 131 -11.68 -6.32 12.70
C ASN A 131 -10.34 -6.15 13.42
N ASN A 132 -10.24 -5.11 14.26
CA ASN A 132 -9.04 -4.80 15.02
C ASN A 132 -8.55 -5.98 15.89
N SER A 133 -9.44 -6.83 16.39
CA SER A 133 -9.09 -8.03 17.17
C SER A 133 -8.31 -9.08 16.35
N GLU A 134 -8.38 -9.03 15.02
CA GLU A 134 -7.69 -9.97 14.12
C GLU A 134 -6.39 -9.42 13.51
N ILE A 135 -6.11 -8.13 13.74
CA ILE A 135 -4.96 -7.44 13.12
C ILE A 135 -3.63 -8.14 13.43
N ASP A 136 -3.43 -8.65 14.63
CA ASP A 136 -2.19 -9.35 15.01
C ASP A 136 -1.99 -10.66 14.24
N LYS A 137 -3.05 -11.34 13.84
CA LYS A 137 -2.98 -12.52 12.97
C LYS A 137 -2.61 -12.09 11.54
N ILE A 138 -3.24 -11.01 11.07
CA ILE A 138 -3.01 -10.43 9.73
C ILE A 138 -1.56 -9.95 9.60
N LYS A 139 -1.03 -9.23 10.60
CA LYS A 139 0.36 -8.75 10.63
C LYS A 139 1.39 -9.84 10.35
N LYS A 140 1.18 -11.05 10.85
CA LYS A 140 2.09 -12.19 10.62
C LYS A 140 2.21 -12.58 9.15
N LYS A 141 1.18 -12.32 8.35
CA LYS A 141 1.10 -12.63 6.92
C LYS A 141 1.17 -11.38 6.02
N CYS A 142 1.47 -10.19 6.57
CA CYS A 142 1.67 -8.96 5.81
C CYS A 142 3.13 -8.77 5.36
N TYR A 143 3.30 -7.95 4.33
CA TYR A 143 4.61 -7.40 4.00
C TYR A 143 5.13 -6.49 5.13
N ALA A 144 6.46 -6.41 5.29
CA ALA A 144 7.09 -5.65 6.38
C ALA A 144 6.71 -4.16 6.36
N ASN A 145 6.61 -3.57 5.16
CA ASN A 145 6.22 -2.16 4.98
C ASN A 145 4.75 -1.90 5.34
N ILE A 146 3.85 -2.89 5.18
CA ILE A 146 2.44 -2.76 5.57
C ILE A 146 2.28 -2.77 7.08
N ARG A 147 3.09 -3.56 7.78
CA ARG A 147 3.08 -3.60 9.25
C ARG A 147 3.39 -2.27 9.93
N LEU A 148 3.98 -1.33 9.21
CA LEU A 148 4.24 0.03 9.68
C LEU A 148 2.98 0.93 9.66
N LEU A 149 1.94 0.52 8.93
CA LEU A 149 0.73 1.31 8.68
C LEU A 149 -0.48 0.86 9.52
N ILE A 150 -0.37 -0.33 10.14
CA ILE A 150 -1.49 -1.01 10.81
C ILE A 150 -1.18 -1.37 12.26
#